data_f677c9396fb3a02fbc6f482549a8a4fe
#
_entry.id   f677c9396fb3a02fbc6f482549a8a4fe
#
_cell.length_a   1.000
_cell.length_b   1.000
_cell.length_c   1.000
_cell.angle_alpha   90.00
_cell.angle_beta   90.00
_cell.angle_gamma   90.00
#
_symmetry.space_group_name_H-M   'P 1'
#
loop_
_entity.id
_entity.type
_entity.pdbx_description
1 polymer ?
#
loop_
_entity_poly.entity_id
_entity_poly.type
_entity_poly.pdbx_seq_one_letter_code
_entity_poly.pdbx_strand_id
1 'polypeptide(L)'
;VILRRLAQMPLFSTIAILTLAVGIGANTAVFSVIQGILLKPLPYPRSDELVTIDHAAPGINLPSAGAAPFLYFTYREQGRAFQDVGLWNTGTVSVTGLAEPEEVPTLLVTDAVLPLLGAQPQVGRLFSRSDATAGAAETVVLTSGYWRAKFGGEPSVIGRTLMVNSTPREIIGVLPDTFRFLDETVSLVVPYQLDRSKTFLGQFSFNAIARLKPGVTIDQATADAARLVSISFTLFPPFPGLNVKMFEEARLTPRILSLKDDLVGDIRRVLWVLMGTIGLVLLVACANVANLLLVRAESRQQELAVRA
;
A
#
# COMPACT_ATOMS: atom_id res chain seq x y z
N VAL A 1 6.40 -20.04 -49.53
CA VAL A 1 7.42 -21.14 -49.49
C VAL A 1 7.66 -21.61 -48.05
N ILE A 2 7.85 -20.69 -47.06
CA ILE A 2 8.17 -21.06 -45.65
C ILE A 2 7.03 -21.83 -44.97
N LEU A 3 5.79 -21.32 -45.03
CA LEU A 3 4.61 -21.94 -44.43
C LEU A 3 4.33 -23.38 -44.97
N ARG A 4 4.52 -23.60 -46.28
CA ARG A 4 4.34 -24.89 -46.91
C ARG A 4 5.39 -25.92 -46.45
N ARG A 5 6.60 -25.46 -46.07
CA ARG A 5 7.69 -26.29 -45.51
C ARG A 5 7.45 -26.66 -44.06
N LEU A 6 6.89 -25.75 -43.25
CA LEU A 6 6.51 -26.01 -41.86
C LEU A 6 5.35 -27.06 -41.78
N ALA A 7 4.44 -27.04 -42.73
CA ALA A 7 3.37 -28.02 -42.82
C ALA A 7 3.83 -29.44 -43.18
N GLN A 8 5.00 -29.61 -43.79
CA GLN A 8 5.57 -30.93 -44.14
C GLN A 8 6.18 -31.68 -42.96
N MET A 9 6.34 -31.07 -41.80
CA MET A 9 6.84 -31.68 -40.56
C MET A 9 6.06 -31.21 -39.34
N PRO A 10 4.83 -31.73 -39.18
CA PRO A 10 3.90 -31.18 -38.20
C PRO A 10 4.41 -31.31 -36.75
N LEU A 11 5.03 -32.42 -36.39
CA LEU A 11 5.52 -32.68 -35.03
C LEU A 11 6.61 -31.67 -34.61
N PHE A 12 7.62 -31.43 -35.48
CA PHE A 12 8.70 -30.48 -35.22
C PHE A 12 8.17 -29.04 -35.09
N SER A 13 7.36 -28.64 -36.06
CA SER A 13 6.79 -27.29 -36.08
C SER A 13 5.89 -27.03 -34.87
N THR A 14 5.11 -28.03 -34.45
CA THR A 14 4.24 -27.98 -33.27
C THR A 14 5.07 -27.82 -32.00
N ILE A 15 6.13 -28.64 -31.80
CA ILE A 15 7.00 -28.52 -30.62
C ILE A 15 7.68 -27.17 -30.56
N ALA A 16 8.26 -26.71 -31.66
CA ALA A 16 8.93 -25.41 -31.70
C ALA A 16 7.97 -24.25 -31.43
N ILE A 17 6.79 -24.26 -32.04
CA ILE A 17 5.76 -23.24 -31.83
C ILE A 17 5.27 -23.25 -30.37
N LEU A 18 4.95 -24.44 -29.83
CA LEU A 18 4.50 -24.54 -28.44
C LEU A 18 5.55 -24.07 -27.45
N THR A 19 6.81 -24.47 -27.63
CA THR A 19 7.91 -24.05 -26.76
C THR A 19 8.09 -22.54 -26.76
N LEU A 20 8.09 -21.91 -27.95
CA LEU A 20 8.18 -20.46 -28.06
C LEU A 20 6.91 -19.75 -27.52
N ALA A 21 5.72 -20.30 -27.83
CA ALA A 21 4.46 -19.72 -27.36
C ALA A 21 4.36 -19.71 -25.82
N VAL A 22 4.77 -20.82 -25.16
CA VAL A 22 4.81 -20.89 -23.69
C VAL A 22 5.85 -19.92 -23.14
N GLY A 23 7.06 -19.88 -23.70
CA GLY A 23 8.12 -18.97 -23.26
C GLY A 23 7.75 -17.50 -23.41
N ILE A 24 7.21 -17.10 -24.55
CA ILE A 24 6.76 -15.72 -24.80
C ILE A 24 5.55 -15.39 -23.93
N GLY A 25 4.58 -16.30 -23.84
CA GLY A 25 3.38 -16.11 -23.02
C GLY A 25 3.69 -15.91 -21.54
N ALA A 26 4.58 -16.73 -20.98
CA ALA A 26 5.03 -16.61 -19.59
C ALA A 26 5.76 -15.27 -19.34
N ASN A 27 6.69 -14.87 -20.24
CA ASN A 27 7.36 -13.58 -20.13
C ASN A 27 6.37 -12.40 -20.21
N THR A 28 5.43 -12.44 -21.12
CA THR A 28 4.43 -11.39 -21.27
C THR A 28 3.52 -11.30 -20.05
N ALA A 29 3.09 -12.43 -19.49
CA ALA A 29 2.27 -12.46 -18.29
C ALA A 29 3.01 -11.84 -17.09
N VAL A 30 4.26 -12.27 -16.83
CA VAL A 30 5.06 -11.73 -15.71
C VAL A 30 5.40 -10.26 -15.93
N PHE A 31 5.72 -9.85 -17.15
CA PHE A 31 5.96 -8.45 -17.48
C PHE A 31 4.71 -7.58 -17.24
N SER A 32 3.52 -8.08 -17.58
CA SER A 32 2.26 -7.39 -17.33
C SER A 32 2.00 -7.19 -15.83
N VAL A 33 2.33 -8.20 -15.00
CA VAL A 33 2.25 -8.11 -13.54
C VAL A 33 3.25 -7.07 -13.00
N ILE A 34 4.50 -7.12 -13.47
CA ILE A 34 5.54 -6.13 -13.09
C ILE A 34 5.10 -4.72 -13.48
N GLN A 35 4.59 -4.54 -14.68
CA GLN A 35 4.10 -3.24 -15.14
C GLN A 35 2.95 -2.74 -14.27
N GLY A 36 1.99 -3.61 -13.92
CA GLY A 36 0.84 -3.27 -13.10
C GLY A 36 1.20 -2.90 -11.66
N ILE A 37 2.15 -3.60 -11.06
CA ILE A 37 2.52 -3.45 -9.65
C ILE A 37 3.68 -2.46 -9.46
N LEU A 38 4.78 -2.62 -10.21
CA LEU A 38 6.01 -1.83 -9.98
C LEU A 38 6.06 -0.53 -10.78
N LEU A 39 5.53 -0.51 -12.01
CA LEU A 39 5.68 0.67 -12.90
C LEU A 39 4.50 1.62 -12.84
N LYS A 40 3.28 1.09 -12.65
CA LYS A 40 2.09 1.94 -12.59
C LYS A 40 2.12 2.83 -11.33
N PRO A 41 1.82 4.14 -11.45
CA PRO A 41 1.65 5.01 -10.28
C PRO A 41 0.50 4.53 -9.40
N LEU A 42 0.58 4.79 -8.10
CA LEU A 42 -0.55 4.55 -7.19
C LEU A 42 -1.75 5.42 -7.63
N PRO A 43 -2.99 4.94 -7.37
CA PRO A 43 -4.21 5.63 -7.81
C PRO A 43 -4.56 6.85 -6.93
N TYR A 44 -3.54 7.55 -6.42
CA TYR A 44 -3.70 8.74 -5.57
C TYR A 44 -3.13 9.97 -6.25
N PRO A 45 -3.72 11.15 -6.06
CA PRO A 45 -3.19 12.40 -6.58
C PRO A 45 -1.77 12.65 -6.08
N ARG A 46 -0.85 12.99 -7.00
CA ARG A 46 0.57 13.26 -6.68
C ARG A 46 1.17 12.18 -5.76
N SER A 47 1.02 10.93 -6.18
CA SER A 47 1.43 9.76 -5.38
C SER A 47 2.94 9.70 -5.10
N ASP A 48 3.74 10.38 -5.87
CA ASP A 48 5.18 10.57 -5.70
C ASP A 48 5.56 11.43 -4.47
N GLU A 49 4.64 12.28 -4.00
CA GLU A 49 4.79 13.04 -2.76
C GLU A 49 4.31 12.27 -1.51
N LEU A 50 3.63 11.12 -1.69
CA LEU A 50 3.14 10.31 -0.57
C LEU A 50 4.24 9.42 -0.02
N VAL A 51 4.41 9.47 1.31
CA VAL A 51 5.39 8.69 2.05
C VAL A 51 4.76 7.98 3.24
N THR A 52 5.34 6.85 3.63
CA THR A 52 5.10 6.23 4.93
C THR A 52 6.17 6.67 5.91
N ILE A 53 5.81 6.78 7.18
CA ILE A 53 6.73 7.12 8.26
C ILE A 53 6.69 5.97 9.27
N ASP A 54 7.77 5.25 9.34
CA ASP A 54 8.05 4.22 10.33
C ASP A 54 9.23 4.68 11.22
N HIS A 55 9.48 3.99 12.30
CA HIS A 55 10.61 4.25 13.19
C HIS A 55 11.33 2.95 13.50
N ALA A 56 12.65 2.99 13.48
CA ALA A 56 13.50 1.92 13.98
C ALA A 56 14.08 2.31 15.35
N ALA A 57 14.33 1.34 16.18
CA ALA A 57 14.99 1.51 17.47
C ALA A 57 16.21 0.58 17.57
N PRO A 58 17.32 0.92 16.86
CA PRO A 58 18.49 0.06 16.78
C PRO A 58 19.18 -0.20 18.13
N GLY A 59 19.00 0.68 19.10
CA GLY A 59 19.52 0.47 20.46
C GLY A 59 18.95 -0.73 21.20
N ILE A 60 17.77 -1.21 20.75
CA ILE A 60 17.08 -2.39 21.28
C ILE A 60 16.82 -3.45 20.20
N ASN A 61 17.54 -3.37 19.07
CA ASN A 61 17.42 -4.28 17.91
C ASN A 61 16.00 -4.37 17.33
N LEU A 62 15.24 -3.28 17.34
CA LEU A 62 13.90 -3.21 16.75
C LEU A 62 13.97 -2.52 15.39
N PRO A 63 13.84 -3.26 14.28
CA PRO A 63 14.00 -2.71 12.92
C PRO A 63 12.79 -1.88 12.45
N SER A 64 11.61 -2.09 13.05
CA SER A 64 10.37 -1.36 12.78
C SER A 64 9.55 -1.31 14.06
N ALA A 65 9.23 -0.11 14.52
CA ALA A 65 8.40 0.15 15.69
C ALA A 65 7.00 0.66 15.30
N GLY A 66 6.81 1.09 14.06
CA GLY A 66 5.62 1.78 13.62
C GLY A 66 5.64 3.27 13.93
N ALA A 67 4.46 3.86 14.04
CA ALA A 67 4.26 5.26 14.40
C ALA A 67 3.56 5.40 15.75
N ALA A 68 3.67 6.58 16.34
CA ALA A 68 3.11 6.89 17.65
C ALA A 68 2.46 8.27 17.70
N PRO A 69 1.44 8.50 18.54
CA PRO A 69 0.74 9.78 18.62
C PRO A 69 1.64 10.97 18.97
N PHE A 70 2.63 10.80 19.87
CA PHE A 70 3.54 11.88 20.24
C PHE A 70 4.40 12.36 19.05
N LEU A 71 4.82 11.45 18.17
CA LEU A 71 5.54 11.78 16.94
C LEU A 71 4.61 12.44 15.91
N TYR A 72 3.40 11.90 15.76
CA TYR A 72 2.38 12.50 14.89
C TYR A 72 2.14 13.97 15.23
N PHE A 73 1.88 14.28 16.50
CA PHE A 73 1.69 15.68 16.92
C PHE A 73 2.94 16.51 16.66
N THR A 74 4.13 16.00 17.00
CA THR A 74 5.39 16.72 16.78
C THR A 74 5.63 16.99 15.28
N TYR A 75 5.43 16.00 14.41
CA TYR A 75 5.63 16.16 12.97
C TYR A 75 4.62 17.14 12.37
N ARG A 76 3.37 17.07 12.80
CA ARG A 76 2.31 17.93 12.29
C ARG A 76 2.45 19.38 12.76
N GLU A 77 2.90 19.61 13.98
CA GLU A 77 3.03 20.94 14.59
C GLU A 77 4.34 21.63 14.22
N GLN A 78 5.44 20.90 14.12
CA GLN A 78 6.79 21.46 13.98
C GLN A 78 7.54 21.00 12.73
N GLY A 79 6.97 20.08 11.94
CA GLY A 79 7.57 19.55 10.72
C GLY A 79 7.64 20.61 9.62
N ARG A 80 8.79 20.70 8.97
CA ARG A 80 9.03 21.61 7.84
C ARG A 80 8.88 20.92 6.50
N ALA A 81 9.12 19.62 6.48
CA ALA A 81 9.15 18.78 5.28
C ALA A 81 7.76 18.34 4.83
N PHE A 82 6.80 18.19 5.74
CA PHE A 82 5.50 17.62 5.47
C PHE A 82 4.44 18.70 5.21
N GLN A 83 3.56 18.46 4.26
CA GLN A 83 2.34 19.22 4.05
C GLN A 83 1.33 18.87 5.14
N ASP A 84 1.13 17.58 5.37
CA ASP A 84 0.36 17.05 6.51
C ASP A 84 0.79 15.60 6.79
N VAL A 85 0.44 15.11 7.99
CA VAL A 85 0.73 13.75 8.48
C VAL A 85 -0.56 13.15 9.04
N GLY A 86 -0.80 11.88 8.77
CA GLY A 86 -1.94 11.14 9.30
C GLY A 86 -1.53 9.81 9.90
N LEU A 87 -2.20 9.42 10.98
CA LEU A 87 -2.12 8.07 11.54
C LEU A 87 -3.30 7.24 11.10
N TRP A 88 -3.07 5.96 10.89
CA TRP A 88 -4.11 5.01 10.57
C TRP A 88 -3.83 3.62 11.14
N ASN A 89 -4.90 2.82 11.24
CA ASN A 89 -4.82 1.40 11.52
C ASN A 89 -6.04 0.69 10.95
N THR A 90 -5.92 -0.61 10.71
CA THR A 90 -7.07 -1.45 10.37
C THR A 90 -7.50 -2.26 11.57
N GLY A 91 -8.75 -2.65 11.58
CA GLY A 91 -9.33 -3.49 12.62
C GLY A 91 -10.70 -4.00 12.21
N THR A 92 -11.35 -4.66 13.13
CA THR A 92 -12.73 -5.14 12.99
C THR A 92 -13.56 -4.55 14.10
N VAL A 93 -14.77 -4.13 13.78
CA VAL A 93 -15.73 -3.59 14.74
C VAL A 93 -17.05 -4.34 14.66
N SER A 94 -17.73 -4.46 15.78
CA SER A 94 -19.08 -5.02 15.83
C SER A 94 -20.10 -3.94 15.48
N VAL A 95 -20.93 -4.19 14.48
CA VAL A 95 -22.05 -3.33 14.10
C VAL A 95 -23.36 -4.00 14.53
N THR A 96 -24.19 -3.23 15.25
CA THR A 96 -25.48 -3.69 15.76
C THR A 96 -26.60 -2.68 15.43
N GLY A 97 -27.84 -3.08 15.62
CA GLY A 97 -29.00 -2.19 15.44
C GLY A 97 -29.49 -2.05 13.97
N LEU A 98 -28.92 -2.83 13.03
CA LEU A 98 -29.47 -2.98 11.66
C LEU A 98 -30.37 -4.22 11.61
N ALA A 99 -29.85 -5.36 11.19
CA ALA A 99 -30.55 -6.64 11.19
C ALA A 99 -29.93 -7.57 12.25
N GLU A 100 -28.94 -8.37 11.84
CA GLU A 100 -28.16 -9.18 12.77
C GLU A 100 -26.84 -8.47 13.11
N PRO A 101 -26.28 -8.70 14.32
CA PRO A 101 -24.95 -8.23 14.66
C PRO A 101 -23.90 -8.80 13.68
N GLU A 102 -23.00 -7.95 13.23
CA GLU A 102 -21.95 -8.35 12.27
C GLU A 102 -20.59 -7.75 12.64
N GLU A 103 -19.52 -8.48 12.32
CA GLU A 103 -18.14 -7.99 12.38
C GLU A 103 -17.75 -7.36 11.07
N VAL A 104 -17.30 -6.11 11.09
CA VAL A 104 -17.10 -5.29 9.91
C VAL A 104 -15.66 -4.78 9.84
N PRO A 105 -14.92 -5.03 8.73
CA PRO A 105 -13.59 -4.47 8.53
C PRO A 105 -13.62 -2.95 8.55
N THR A 106 -12.81 -2.36 9.39
CA THR A 106 -12.84 -0.92 9.67
C THR A 106 -11.45 -0.31 9.59
N LEU A 107 -11.39 0.87 9.04
CA LEU A 107 -10.22 1.73 9.01
C LEU A 107 -10.36 2.82 10.07
N LEU A 108 -9.39 2.92 10.97
CA LEU A 108 -9.29 4.00 11.95
C LEU A 108 -8.27 5.01 11.44
N VAL A 109 -8.63 6.29 11.41
CA VAL A 109 -7.79 7.34 10.80
C VAL A 109 -7.83 8.64 11.59
N THR A 110 -6.76 9.40 11.53
CA THR A 110 -6.81 10.83 11.85
C THR A 110 -7.40 11.62 10.67
N ASP A 111 -7.81 12.85 10.91
CA ASP A 111 -8.47 13.74 9.94
C ASP A 111 -7.71 13.91 8.61
N ALA A 112 -6.39 13.83 8.64
CA ALA A 112 -5.54 14.07 7.47
C ALA A 112 -5.52 12.88 6.47
N VAL A 113 -5.74 11.64 6.89
CA VAL A 113 -5.47 10.44 6.06
C VAL A 113 -6.28 10.43 4.77
N LEU A 114 -7.59 10.59 4.86
CA LEU A 114 -8.45 10.57 3.67
C LEU A 114 -8.15 11.72 2.69
N PRO A 115 -7.99 12.98 3.15
CA PRO A 115 -7.55 14.08 2.29
C PRO A 115 -6.17 13.89 1.66
N LEU A 116 -5.19 13.33 2.39
CA LEU A 116 -3.87 13.01 1.86
C LEU A 116 -3.93 12.05 0.67
N LEU A 117 -4.84 11.09 0.71
CA LEU A 117 -5.09 10.15 -0.37
C LEU A 117 -6.02 10.72 -1.47
N GLY A 118 -6.45 11.97 -1.35
CA GLY A 118 -7.33 12.61 -2.32
C GLY A 118 -8.76 12.11 -2.32
N ALA A 119 -9.19 11.47 -1.21
CA ALA A 119 -10.57 11.03 -1.08
C ALA A 119 -11.53 12.22 -1.21
N GLN A 120 -12.62 12.03 -1.95
CA GLN A 120 -13.73 12.96 -2.02
C GLN A 120 -15.01 12.20 -1.64
N PRO A 121 -15.87 12.73 -0.78
CA PRO A 121 -17.09 12.03 -0.43
C PRO A 121 -18.05 12.00 -1.62
N GLN A 122 -18.74 10.88 -1.82
CA GLN A 122 -19.82 10.77 -2.80
C GLN A 122 -21.09 11.44 -2.27
N VAL A 123 -21.34 11.33 -0.97
CA VAL A 123 -22.45 11.96 -0.24
C VAL A 123 -21.91 12.41 1.11
N GLY A 124 -22.39 13.54 1.62
CA GLY A 124 -21.99 14.09 2.90
C GLY A 124 -20.58 14.72 2.90
N ARG A 125 -19.80 14.50 3.95
CA ARG A 125 -18.47 15.07 4.15
C ARG A 125 -17.48 14.05 4.70
N LEU A 126 -16.20 14.37 4.61
CA LEU A 126 -15.12 13.65 5.32
C LEU A 126 -14.95 14.20 6.74
N PHE A 127 -14.05 13.55 7.51
CA PHE A 127 -13.66 14.03 8.82
C PHE A 127 -12.94 15.37 8.71
N SER A 128 -13.26 16.24 9.64
CA SER A 128 -12.54 17.50 9.90
C SER A 128 -11.68 17.34 11.16
N ARG A 129 -10.83 18.33 11.43
CA ARG A 129 -10.05 18.37 12.67
C ARG A 129 -10.94 18.31 13.91
N SER A 130 -12.15 18.91 13.86
CA SER A 130 -13.09 18.87 14.98
C SER A 130 -13.63 17.48 15.26
N ASP A 131 -13.78 16.60 14.26
CA ASP A 131 -14.22 15.21 14.45
C ASP A 131 -13.13 14.34 15.07
N ALA A 132 -11.87 14.69 14.87
CA ALA A 132 -10.69 13.98 15.40
C ALA A 132 -10.20 14.50 16.77
N THR A 133 -10.88 15.51 17.33
CA THR A 133 -10.55 16.04 18.65
C THR A 133 -11.18 15.17 19.73
N ALA A 134 -10.42 14.94 20.81
CA ALA A 134 -10.91 14.16 21.95
C ALA A 134 -12.21 14.73 22.52
N GLY A 135 -13.21 13.87 22.72
CA GLY A 135 -14.55 14.24 23.19
C GLY A 135 -15.46 14.86 22.13
N ALA A 136 -15.08 14.87 20.87
CA ALA A 136 -15.97 15.23 19.76
C ALA A 136 -17.12 14.24 19.63
N ALA A 137 -18.13 14.62 18.86
CA ALA A 137 -19.22 13.72 18.51
C ALA A 137 -18.68 12.47 17.79
N GLU A 138 -19.23 11.33 18.12
CA GLU A 138 -18.84 10.07 17.52
C GLU A 138 -19.40 9.97 16.09
N THR A 139 -18.53 9.89 15.11
CA THR A 139 -18.90 9.89 13.70
C THR A 139 -18.34 8.68 12.96
N VAL A 140 -18.91 8.39 11.79
CA VAL A 140 -18.47 7.32 10.89
C VAL A 140 -18.68 7.71 9.44
N VAL A 141 -17.76 7.28 8.57
CA VAL A 141 -17.88 7.37 7.11
C VAL A 141 -18.00 5.95 6.56
N LEU A 142 -18.95 5.74 5.66
CA LEU A 142 -19.20 4.45 5.03
C LEU A 142 -18.43 4.33 3.71
N THR A 143 -18.08 3.13 3.32
CA THR A 143 -17.73 2.86 1.92
C THR A 143 -19.01 2.72 1.08
N SER A 144 -18.93 2.97 -0.21
CA SER A 144 -20.06 2.85 -1.13
C SER A 144 -20.65 1.43 -1.15
N GLY A 145 -19.79 0.40 -1.05
CA GLY A 145 -20.24 -0.99 -1.00
C GLY A 145 -21.10 -1.28 0.24
N TYR A 146 -20.63 -0.87 1.42
CA TYR A 146 -21.37 -1.06 2.67
C TYR A 146 -22.67 -0.26 2.68
N TRP A 147 -22.62 1.00 2.24
CA TRP A 147 -23.80 1.86 2.12
C TRP A 147 -24.91 1.25 1.25
N ARG A 148 -24.54 0.72 0.06
CA ARG A 148 -25.54 0.06 -0.81
C ARG A 148 -26.08 -1.22 -0.20
N ALA A 149 -25.23 -2.04 0.37
CA ALA A 149 -25.61 -3.33 0.94
C ALA A 149 -26.55 -3.19 2.15
N LYS A 150 -26.30 -2.19 3.02
CA LYS A 150 -27.01 -2.05 4.30
C LYS A 150 -28.07 -0.97 4.31
N PHE A 151 -27.95 0.02 3.45
CA PHE A 151 -28.85 1.19 3.41
C PHE A 151 -29.47 1.44 2.03
N GLY A 152 -29.36 0.47 1.11
CA GLY A 152 -29.97 0.56 -0.23
C GLY A 152 -29.40 1.65 -1.14
N GLY A 153 -28.31 2.32 -0.74
CA GLY A 153 -27.76 3.43 -1.49
C GLY A 153 -28.52 4.74 -1.37
N GLU A 154 -29.36 4.88 -0.33
CA GLU A 154 -30.19 6.08 -0.12
C GLU A 154 -29.38 7.24 0.48
N PRO A 155 -29.36 8.44 -0.13
CA PRO A 155 -28.66 9.61 0.40
C PRO A 155 -29.12 10.05 1.80
N SER A 156 -30.35 9.71 2.18
CA SER A 156 -30.93 9.95 3.52
C SER A 156 -30.20 9.20 4.64
N VAL A 157 -29.15 8.45 4.33
CA VAL A 157 -28.27 7.79 5.31
C VAL A 157 -27.49 8.81 6.15
N ILE A 158 -27.18 9.98 5.60
CA ILE A 158 -26.45 11.05 6.32
C ILE A 158 -27.30 11.55 7.49
N GLY A 159 -26.66 11.66 8.67
CA GLY A 159 -27.29 12.01 9.94
C GLY A 159 -27.93 10.83 10.67
N ARG A 160 -28.02 9.63 10.05
CA ARG A 160 -28.49 8.42 10.76
C ARG A 160 -27.42 7.92 11.72
N THR A 161 -27.86 7.27 12.78
CA THR A 161 -26.97 6.64 13.78
C THR A 161 -26.71 5.19 13.43
N LEU A 162 -25.44 4.78 13.50
CA LEU A 162 -24.98 3.42 13.40
C LEU A 162 -24.33 3.00 14.73
N MET A 163 -24.71 1.87 15.28
CA MET A 163 -24.11 1.34 16.50
C MET A 163 -22.83 0.57 16.16
N VAL A 164 -21.68 1.10 16.56
CA VAL A 164 -20.34 0.54 16.29
C VAL A 164 -19.64 0.29 17.63
N ASN A 165 -19.33 -0.95 17.96
CA ASN A 165 -18.77 -1.36 19.27
C ASN A 165 -19.58 -0.78 20.44
N SER A 166 -20.91 -0.89 20.38
CA SER A 166 -21.85 -0.34 21.38
C SER A 166 -21.83 1.20 21.52
N THR A 167 -21.13 1.91 20.65
CA THR A 167 -21.07 3.37 20.62
C THR A 167 -21.95 3.88 19.46
N PRO A 168 -22.93 4.76 19.69
CA PRO A 168 -23.71 5.37 18.63
C PRO A 168 -22.86 6.37 17.86
N ARG A 169 -22.71 6.18 16.53
CA ARG A 169 -21.96 7.05 15.63
C ARG A 169 -22.86 7.62 14.56
N GLU A 170 -22.75 8.92 14.35
CA GLU A 170 -23.46 9.59 13.25
C GLU A 170 -22.77 9.30 11.92
N ILE A 171 -23.53 8.88 10.92
CA ILE A 171 -23.04 8.71 9.55
C ILE A 171 -22.93 10.09 8.90
N ILE A 172 -21.70 10.55 8.64
CA ILE A 172 -21.45 11.89 8.10
C ILE A 172 -21.08 11.91 6.62
N GLY A 173 -20.71 10.76 6.06
CA GLY A 173 -20.28 10.69 4.67
C GLY A 173 -20.22 9.28 4.12
N VAL A 174 -20.14 9.22 2.80
CA VAL A 174 -19.94 7.98 2.03
C VAL A 174 -18.79 8.18 1.05
N LEU A 175 -17.81 7.28 1.06
CA LEU A 175 -16.73 7.26 0.09
C LEU A 175 -17.21 6.70 -1.26
N PRO A 176 -16.68 7.17 -2.39
CA PRO A 176 -17.05 6.67 -3.71
C PRO A 176 -16.51 5.24 -3.96
N ASP A 177 -17.13 4.53 -4.89
CA ASP A 177 -16.67 3.19 -5.31
C ASP A 177 -15.24 3.15 -5.84
N THR A 178 -14.76 4.26 -6.37
CA THR A 178 -13.41 4.39 -6.91
C THR A 178 -12.34 4.51 -5.86
N PHE A 179 -12.72 4.87 -4.61
CA PHE A 179 -11.75 4.99 -3.52
C PHE A 179 -11.36 3.60 -3.02
N ARG A 180 -10.06 3.36 -2.95
CA ARG A 180 -9.44 2.20 -2.31
C ARG A 180 -8.44 2.70 -1.29
N PHE A 181 -8.44 2.09 -0.13
CA PHE A 181 -7.45 2.39 0.90
C PHE A 181 -6.33 1.35 0.81
N LEU A 182 -5.23 1.70 0.15
CA LEU A 182 -4.09 0.81 -0.07
C LEU A 182 -4.59 -0.55 -0.64
N ASP A 183 -4.13 -1.66 -0.09
CA ASP A 183 -4.60 -3.01 -0.44
C ASP A 183 -5.61 -3.56 0.59
N GLU A 184 -6.17 -2.69 1.44
CA GLU A 184 -7.03 -3.09 2.55
C GLU A 184 -8.51 -3.17 2.14
N THR A 185 -9.19 -4.19 2.62
CA THR A 185 -10.65 -4.29 2.53
C THR A 185 -11.27 -3.50 3.68
N VAL A 186 -11.98 -2.44 3.36
CA VAL A 186 -12.60 -1.53 4.33
C VAL A 186 -14.08 -1.39 4.04
N SER A 187 -14.89 -1.42 5.08
CA SER A 187 -16.35 -1.16 5.01
C SER A 187 -16.73 0.15 5.71
N LEU A 188 -16.10 0.42 6.84
CA LEU A 188 -16.32 1.61 7.65
C LEU A 188 -15.00 2.36 7.85
N VAL A 189 -15.09 3.67 8.00
CA VAL A 189 -13.97 4.51 8.44
C VAL A 189 -14.40 5.25 9.69
N VAL A 190 -13.57 5.21 10.74
CA VAL A 190 -13.83 5.79 12.04
C VAL A 190 -12.69 6.75 12.40
N PRO A 191 -12.98 7.94 12.92
CA PRO A 191 -11.93 8.88 13.30
C PRO A 191 -11.23 8.44 14.58
N TYR A 192 -9.90 8.56 14.62
CA TYR A 192 -9.15 8.59 15.87
C TYR A 192 -9.36 9.94 16.58
N GLN A 193 -9.88 9.90 17.78
CA GLN A 193 -9.98 11.06 18.65
C GLN A 193 -8.78 11.10 19.60
N LEU A 194 -7.65 11.59 19.09
CA LEU A 194 -6.41 11.67 19.86
C LEU A 194 -6.41 12.92 20.75
N ASP A 195 -6.10 12.72 22.04
CA ASP A 195 -5.95 13.78 23.00
C ASP A 195 -4.46 14.12 23.19
N ARG A 196 -4.04 15.27 22.66
CA ARG A 196 -2.65 15.73 22.78
C ARG A 196 -2.22 15.90 24.25
N SER A 197 -3.13 16.32 25.12
CA SER A 197 -2.82 16.55 26.53
C SER A 197 -2.60 15.27 27.34
N LYS A 198 -3.15 14.13 26.86
CA LYS A 198 -3.00 12.80 27.43
C LYS A 198 -1.98 11.94 26.70
N THR A 199 -1.36 12.49 25.65
CA THR A 199 -0.35 11.77 24.88
C THR A 199 0.97 11.70 25.65
N PHE A 200 1.62 10.54 25.59
CA PHE A 200 2.89 10.25 26.25
C PHE A 200 3.87 9.59 25.29
N LEU A 201 5.15 9.56 25.64
CA LEU A 201 6.18 8.83 24.90
C LEU A 201 5.87 7.32 24.93
N GLY A 202 5.82 6.70 23.75
CA GLY A 202 5.47 5.28 23.58
C GLY A 202 4.29 5.08 22.64
N GLN A 203 3.57 3.96 22.81
CA GLN A 203 2.39 3.61 22.02
C GLN A 203 2.67 3.51 20.52
N PHE A 204 3.71 2.78 20.16
CA PHE A 204 4.07 2.48 18.77
C PHE A 204 3.17 1.37 18.21
N SER A 205 1.93 1.71 17.90
CA SER A 205 0.92 0.77 17.40
C SER A 205 0.13 1.33 16.22
N PHE A 206 0.64 2.36 15.57
CA PHE A 206 0.00 3.02 14.44
C PHE A 206 0.87 2.92 13.21
N ASN A 207 0.21 3.01 12.06
CA ASN A 207 0.85 3.31 10.78
C ASN A 207 0.75 4.82 10.51
N ALA A 208 1.71 5.37 9.81
CA ALA A 208 1.68 6.78 9.44
C ALA A 208 1.86 6.97 7.93
N ILE A 209 1.07 7.86 7.39
CA ILE A 209 1.19 8.36 6.02
C ILE A 209 1.35 9.87 6.06
N ALA A 210 2.18 10.39 5.18
CA ALA A 210 2.37 11.83 5.05
C ALA A 210 2.47 12.24 3.58
N ARG A 211 2.26 13.53 3.33
CA ARG A 211 2.59 14.14 2.04
C ARG A 211 3.74 15.10 2.22
N LEU A 212 4.77 14.93 1.41
CA LEU A 212 5.88 15.88 1.34
C LEU A 212 5.41 17.21 0.76
N LYS A 213 6.01 18.31 1.20
CA LYS A 213 5.84 19.59 0.51
C LYS A 213 6.47 19.53 -0.87
N PRO A 214 5.98 20.31 -1.83
CA PRO A 214 6.55 20.36 -3.17
C PRO A 214 8.06 20.60 -3.17
N GLY A 215 8.81 19.75 -3.88
CA GLY A 215 10.27 19.86 -4.00
C GLY A 215 11.08 19.33 -2.81
N VAL A 216 10.45 18.82 -1.76
CA VAL A 216 11.16 18.19 -0.63
C VAL A 216 11.48 16.74 -0.97
N THR A 217 12.74 16.35 -0.78
CA THR A 217 13.19 14.95 -0.97
C THR A 217 12.95 14.10 0.26
N ILE A 218 12.93 12.78 0.10
CA ILE A 218 12.82 11.83 1.22
C ILE A 218 13.97 12.01 2.22
N ASP A 219 15.19 12.26 1.74
CA ASP A 219 16.35 12.50 2.61
C ASP A 219 16.18 13.75 3.47
N GLN A 220 15.67 14.85 2.88
CA GLN A 220 15.35 16.06 3.61
C GLN A 220 14.25 15.85 4.65
N ALA A 221 13.20 15.09 4.29
CA ALA A 221 12.14 14.73 5.21
C ALA A 221 12.63 13.84 6.36
N THR A 222 13.52 12.89 6.07
CA THR A 222 14.13 12.02 7.07
C THR A 222 15.00 12.81 8.04
N ALA A 223 15.79 13.77 7.54
CA ALA A 223 16.61 14.66 8.38
C ALA A 223 15.73 15.56 9.28
N ASP A 224 14.63 16.13 8.74
CA ASP A 224 13.69 16.92 9.53
C ASP A 224 12.99 16.08 10.60
N ALA A 225 12.52 14.87 10.24
CA ALA A 225 11.90 13.94 11.17
C ALA A 225 12.87 13.50 12.28
N ALA A 226 14.14 13.23 11.97
CA ALA A 226 15.17 12.86 12.95
C ALA A 226 15.41 13.96 13.97
N ARG A 227 15.47 15.22 13.53
CA ARG A 227 15.53 16.39 14.42
C ARG A 227 14.32 16.45 15.35
N LEU A 228 13.14 16.14 14.83
CA LEU A 228 11.88 16.23 15.57
C LEU A 228 11.70 15.10 16.59
N VAL A 229 12.30 13.91 16.37
CA VAL A 229 12.32 12.84 17.37
C VAL A 229 12.93 13.32 18.68
N SER A 230 14.09 13.98 18.65
CA SER A 230 14.73 14.50 19.87
C SER A 230 13.88 15.59 20.53
N ILE A 231 13.24 16.45 19.76
CA ILE A 231 12.34 17.50 20.27
C ILE A 231 11.11 16.85 20.94
N SER A 232 10.56 15.79 20.40
CA SER A 232 9.37 15.12 20.95
C SER A 232 9.58 14.64 22.38
N PHE A 233 10.81 14.27 22.76
CA PHE A 233 11.14 13.83 24.11
C PHE A 233 11.03 14.97 25.16
N THR A 234 11.08 16.21 24.73
CA THR A 234 10.87 17.38 25.60
C THR A 234 9.41 17.84 25.63
N LEU A 235 8.60 17.46 24.64
CA LEU A 235 7.21 17.91 24.50
C LEU A 235 6.20 17.00 25.19
N PHE A 236 6.55 15.73 25.38
CA PHE A 236 5.63 14.72 25.92
C PHE A 236 6.25 14.00 27.12
N PRO A 237 5.47 13.73 28.18
CA PRO A 237 5.93 12.94 29.30
C PRO A 237 6.13 11.48 28.89
N PRO A 238 7.04 10.75 29.52
CA PRO A 238 7.12 9.31 29.36
C PRO A 238 5.88 8.62 29.96
N PHE A 239 5.56 7.45 29.44
CA PHE A 239 4.54 6.59 30.04
C PHE A 239 4.90 6.25 31.50
N PRO A 240 3.94 6.16 32.43
CA PRO A 240 4.20 5.78 33.81
C PRO A 240 5.04 4.50 33.93
N GLY A 241 6.17 4.59 34.62
CA GLY A 241 7.14 3.49 34.74
C GLY A 241 8.27 3.48 33.70
N LEU A 242 8.21 4.32 32.68
CA LEU A 242 9.30 4.55 31.73
C LEU A 242 9.98 5.88 32.04
N ASN A 243 11.19 6.07 31.49
CA ASN A 243 11.88 7.34 31.54
C ASN A 243 12.39 7.75 30.13
N VAL A 244 12.65 9.02 29.94
CA VAL A 244 13.13 9.57 28.65
C VAL A 244 14.41 8.91 28.20
N LYS A 245 15.31 8.56 29.14
CA LYS A 245 16.60 7.95 28.85
C LYS A 245 16.46 6.61 28.11
N MET A 246 15.41 5.86 28.40
CA MET A 246 15.13 4.60 27.66
C MET A 246 14.87 4.85 26.16
N PHE A 247 14.20 5.96 25.81
CA PHE A 247 13.96 6.34 24.42
C PHE A 247 15.23 6.85 23.74
N GLU A 248 16.09 7.56 24.47
CA GLU A 248 17.40 7.98 23.98
C GLU A 248 18.33 6.76 23.74
N GLU A 249 18.37 5.81 24.67
CA GLU A 249 19.13 4.56 24.57
C GLU A 249 18.63 3.67 23.44
N ALA A 250 17.32 3.66 23.19
CA ALA A 250 16.71 2.96 22.06
C ALA A 250 17.15 3.53 20.70
N ARG A 251 17.68 4.76 20.65
CA ARG A 251 18.16 5.46 19.43
C ARG A 251 17.10 5.52 18.37
N LEU A 252 15.89 5.96 18.76
CA LEU A 252 14.76 6.04 17.84
C LEU A 252 15.12 6.84 16.59
N THR A 253 14.97 6.23 15.44
CA THR A 253 15.36 6.79 14.13
C THR A 253 14.19 6.69 13.15
N PRO A 254 13.77 7.77 12.50
CA PRO A 254 12.70 7.73 11.51
C PRO A 254 13.19 7.00 10.25
N ARG A 255 12.29 6.21 9.68
CA ARG A 255 12.44 5.55 8.40
C ARG A 255 11.31 6.01 7.49
N ILE A 256 11.64 6.81 6.48
CA ILE A 256 10.67 7.34 5.53
C ILE A 256 10.89 6.68 4.19
N LEU A 257 9.82 6.11 3.64
CA LEU A 257 9.83 5.46 2.32
C LEU A 257 8.74 6.09 1.45
N SER A 258 8.92 6.08 0.13
CA SER A 258 7.77 6.38 -0.72
C SER A 258 6.65 5.40 -0.42
N LEU A 259 5.40 5.85 -0.43
CA LEU A 259 4.24 4.97 -0.19
C LEU A 259 4.26 3.78 -1.15
N LYS A 260 4.70 3.99 -2.39
CA LYS A 260 4.83 2.94 -3.39
C LYS A 260 5.91 1.92 -3.02
N ASP A 261 7.11 2.37 -2.60
CA ASP A 261 8.18 1.45 -2.23
C ASP A 261 7.84 0.64 -0.98
N ASP A 262 7.08 1.21 -0.05
CA ASP A 262 6.59 0.51 1.15
C ASP A 262 5.61 -0.61 0.77
N LEU A 263 4.63 -0.31 -0.08
CA LEU A 263 3.62 -1.28 -0.52
C LEU A 263 4.17 -2.41 -1.39
N VAL A 264 5.19 -2.14 -2.22
CA VAL A 264 5.69 -3.12 -3.19
C VAL A 264 7.10 -3.63 -2.88
N GLY A 265 7.75 -3.13 -1.82
CA GLY A 265 9.17 -3.40 -1.53
C GLY A 265 9.50 -4.88 -1.43
N ASP A 266 8.72 -5.66 -0.71
CA ASP A 266 8.92 -7.09 -0.51
C ASP A 266 8.65 -7.89 -1.80
N ILE A 267 7.67 -7.49 -2.59
CA ILE A 267 7.29 -8.17 -3.83
C ILE A 267 8.27 -7.84 -4.96
N ARG A 268 8.88 -6.65 -4.96
CA ARG A 268 9.80 -6.18 -5.99
C ARG A 268 10.94 -7.17 -6.26
N ARG A 269 11.60 -7.65 -5.21
CA ARG A 269 12.72 -8.61 -5.32
C ARG A 269 12.26 -9.93 -5.95
N VAL A 270 11.12 -10.44 -5.49
CA VAL A 270 10.54 -11.70 -5.98
C VAL A 270 10.18 -11.59 -7.47
N LEU A 271 9.55 -10.49 -7.87
CA LEU A 271 9.17 -10.26 -9.26
C LEU A 271 10.37 -10.15 -10.21
N TRP A 272 11.46 -9.49 -9.79
CA TRP A 272 12.69 -9.43 -10.60
C TRP A 272 13.40 -10.77 -10.72
N VAL A 273 13.43 -11.56 -9.65
CA VAL A 273 13.97 -12.95 -9.69
C VAL A 273 13.13 -13.81 -10.63
N LEU A 274 11.81 -13.72 -10.53
CA LEU A 274 10.87 -14.44 -11.40
C LEU A 274 11.08 -14.06 -12.87
N MET A 275 11.19 -12.77 -13.17
CA MET A 275 11.47 -12.27 -14.53
C MET A 275 12.78 -12.83 -15.08
N GLY A 276 13.85 -12.81 -14.28
CA GLY A 276 15.14 -13.37 -14.68
C GLY A 276 15.06 -14.88 -14.97
N THR A 277 14.36 -15.62 -14.13
CA THR A 277 14.16 -17.07 -14.29
C THR A 277 13.41 -17.40 -15.59
N ILE A 278 12.29 -16.70 -15.84
CA ILE A 278 11.49 -16.93 -17.05
C ILE A 278 12.25 -16.49 -18.31
N GLY A 279 13.02 -15.40 -18.23
CA GLY A 279 13.92 -14.96 -19.31
C GLY A 279 14.97 -16.03 -19.65
N LEU A 280 15.54 -16.68 -18.64
CA LEU A 280 16.50 -17.77 -18.81
C LEU A 280 15.87 -19.00 -19.46
N VAL A 281 14.64 -19.36 -19.05
CA VAL A 281 13.87 -20.45 -19.68
C VAL A 281 13.60 -20.15 -21.16
N LEU A 282 13.25 -18.90 -21.49
CA LEU A 282 13.06 -18.49 -22.88
C LEU A 282 14.35 -18.59 -23.70
N LEU A 283 15.50 -18.19 -23.12
CA LEU A 283 16.81 -18.35 -23.77
C LEU A 283 17.12 -19.82 -24.05
N VAL A 284 16.89 -20.72 -23.10
CA VAL A 284 17.07 -22.17 -23.29
C VAL A 284 16.13 -22.68 -24.37
N ALA A 285 14.88 -22.25 -24.39
CA ALA A 285 13.91 -22.59 -25.42
C ALA A 285 14.37 -22.14 -26.81
N CYS A 286 14.86 -20.91 -26.94
CA CYS A 286 15.42 -20.38 -28.19
C CYS A 286 16.65 -21.17 -28.66
N ALA A 287 17.57 -21.48 -27.73
CA ALA A 287 18.77 -22.29 -28.03
C ALA A 287 18.38 -23.69 -28.53
N ASN A 288 17.41 -24.35 -27.89
CA ASN A 288 16.93 -25.65 -28.31
C ASN A 288 16.30 -25.61 -29.73
N VAL A 289 15.48 -24.59 -30.01
CA VAL A 289 14.92 -24.39 -31.35
C VAL A 289 16.01 -24.11 -32.38
N ALA A 290 17.01 -23.30 -32.05
CA ALA A 290 18.16 -23.01 -32.92
C ALA A 290 18.97 -24.29 -33.22
N ASN A 291 19.31 -25.09 -32.20
CA ASN A 291 20.01 -26.37 -32.36
C ASN A 291 19.23 -27.34 -33.25
N LEU A 292 17.92 -27.46 -33.04
CA LEU A 292 17.05 -28.29 -33.88
C LEU A 292 17.04 -27.84 -35.36
N LEU A 293 17.10 -26.52 -35.58
CA LEU A 293 17.19 -25.98 -36.96
C LEU A 293 18.56 -26.22 -37.59
N LEU A 294 19.66 -26.15 -36.83
CA LEU A 294 21.02 -26.44 -37.32
C LEU A 294 21.18 -27.90 -37.72
N VAL A 295 20.86 -28.85 -36.84
CA VAL A 295 20.91 -30.29 -37.11
C VAL A 295 20.13 -30.63 -38.39
N ARG A 296 19.02 -29.94 -38.60
CA ARG A 296 18.23 -30.13 -39.79
C ARG A 296 18.85 -29.54 -41.06
N ALA A 297 19.55 -28.42 -40.96
CA ALA A 297 20.25 -27.85 -42.09
C ALA A 297 21.38 -28.78 -42.58
N GLU A 298 22.09 -29.39 -41.64
CA GLU A 298 23.15 -30.37 -41.94
C GLU A 298 22.61 -31.64 -42.61
N SER A 299 21.52 -32.25 -42.11
CA SER A 299 20.92 -33.45 -42.71
C SER A 299 20.47 -33.20 -44.16
N ARG A 300 20.04 -31.98 -44.46
CA ARG A 300 19.62 -31.58 -45.79
C ARG A 300 20.79 -31.35 -46.76
N GLN A 301 21.94 -30.87 -46.31
CA GLN A 301 23.14 -30.76 -47.11
C GLN A 301 23.64 -32.16 -47.48
N GLN A 302 23.58 -33.15 -46.55
CA GLN A 302 23.96 -34.53 -46.85
C GLN A 302 23.00 -35.19 -47.88
N GLU A 303 21.68 -34.96 -47.82
CA GLU A 303 20.73 -35.46 -48.83
C GLU A 303 21.01 -34.88 -50.22
N LEU A 304 21.39 -33.60 -50.31
CA LEU A 304 21.75 -32.97 -51.59
C LEU A 304 23.10 -33.46 -52.14
N ALA A 305 24.07 -33.76 -51.26
CA ALA A 305 25.37 -34.27 -51.66
C ALA A 305 25.32 -35.74 -52.15
N VAL A 306 24.33 -36.52 -51.67
CA VAL A 306 24.11 -37.90 -52.09
C VAL A 306 23.33 -37.97 -53.42
N ARG A 307 22.60 -36.92 -53.79
CA ARG A 307 21.81 -36.85 -55.06
C ARG A 307 22.54 -36.16 -56.19
N ALA A 308 23.70 -35.54 -55.96
CA ALA A 308 24.58 -34.96 -56.97
C ALA A 308 25.66 -36.00 -57.40
#